data_f2527766f39e3b88d054c7a662b803be
#
_entry.id   f2527766f39e3b88d054c7a662b803be
#
_cell.length_a   1.000
_cell.length_b   1.000
_cell.length_c   1.000
_cell.angle_alpha   90.00
_cell.angle_beta   90.00
_cell.angle_gamma   90.00
#
_symmetry.space_group_name_H-M   'P 1'
#
loop_
_entity.id
_entity.type
_entity.pdbx_description
1 polymer ?
#
loop_
_entity_poly.entity_id
_entity_poly.type
_entity_poly.pdbx_seq_one_letter_code
_entity_poly.pdbx_strand_id
1 'polypeptide(L)'
;VYVKDAAAAVSACLLNEKAYGQAYNLCRNEPVTYDILYETLRDAAKEGLEEYPLTCRLAREQGIPLPFPVTREETRLYSGEKAVRELGLVYTDLRAGMAKTYRAFQGVYR
;
A
#
# COMPACT_ATOMS: atom_id res chain seq x y z
N VAL A 1 -1.89 1.10 -1.36
CA VAL A 1 -2.69 1.11 -2.60
C VAL A 1 -1.88 1.76 -3.73
N TYR A 2 -2.04 1.32 -4.95
CA TYR A 2 -1.38 1.93 -6.11
C TYR A 2 -2.06 3.27 -6.47
N VAL A 3 -1.26 4.27 -6.81
CA VAL A 3 -1.77 5.65 -7.01
C VAL A 3 -2.86 5.75 -8.08
N LYS A 4 -2.79 4.96 -9.14
CA LYS A 4 -3.82 4.95 -10.19
C LYS A 4 -5.13 4.34 -9.72
N ASP A 5 -5.10 3.39 -8.79
CA ASP A 5 -6.31 2.82 -8.19
C ASP A 5 -7.00 3.87 -7.29
N ALA A 6 -6.21 4.65 -6.55
CA ALA A 6 -6.74 5.77 -5.78
C ALA A 6 -7.38 6.84 -6.69
N ALA A 7 -6.71 7.19 -7.79
CA ALA A 7 -7.26 8.12 -8.77
C ALA A 7 -8.55 7.59 -9.43
N ALA A 8 -8.58 6.28 -9.74
CA ALA A 8 -9.78 5.63 -10.29
C ALA A 8 -10.96 5.68 -9.29
N ALA A 9 -10.68 5.45 -7.99
CA ALA A 9 -11.70 5.54 -6.96
C ALA A 9 -12.29 6.95 -6.86
N VAL A 10 -11.43 7.98 -6.86
CA VAL A 10 -11.89 9.39 -6.87
C VAL A 10 -12.74 9.67 -8.10
N SER A 11 -12.29 9.25 -9.28
CA SER A 11 -13.03 9.43 -10.53
C SER A 11 -14.39 8.72 -10.51
N ALA A 12 -14.47 7.53 -9.92
CA ALA A 12 -15.71 6.76 -9.80
C ALA A 12 -16.73 7.38 -8.83
N CYS A 13 -16.28 8.25 -7.93
CA CYS A 13 -17.18 9.02 -7.05
C CYS A 13 -17.77 10.24 -7.74
N LEU A 14 -17.15 10.75 -8.80
CA LEU A 14 -17.63 11.93 -9.50
C LEU A 14 -18.96 11.64 -10.20
N LEU A 15 -19.96 12.51 -9.98
CA LEU A 15 -21.31 12.38 -10.55
C LEU A 15 -21.98 11.03 -10.26
N ASN A 16 -21.58 10.35 -9.19
CA ASN A 16 -22.15 9.10 -8.73
C ASN A 16 -22.98 9.33 -7.45
N GLU A 17 -24.27 9.39 -7.58
CA GLU A 17 -25.19 9.63 -6.46
C GLU A 17 -25.06 8.61 -5.34
N LYS A 18 -24.68 7.37 -5.66
CA LYS A 18 -24.44 6.31 -4.66
C LYS A 18 -23.23 6.60 -3.76
N ALA A 19 -22.30 7.43 -4.24
CA ALA A 19 -21.12 7.82 -3.49
C ALA A 19 -21.35 9.03 -2.58
N TYR A 20 -22.46 9.74 -2.73
CA TYR A 20 -22.73 10.93 -1.95
C TYR A 20 -22.91 10.61 -0.46
N GLY A 21 -22.17 11.31 0.39
CA GLY A 21 -22.17 11.09 1.83
C GLY A 21 -21.53 9.78 2.29
N GLN A 22 -20.86 9.05 1.38
CA GLN A 22 -20.21 7.79 1.69
C GLN A 22 -18.71 7.98 1.97
N ALA A 23 -18.17 7.11 2.81
CA ALA A 23 -16.74 6.97 3.04
C ALA A 23 -16.26 5.59 2.54
N TYR A 24 -15.09 5.56 1.93
CA TYR A 24 -14.48 4.36 1.38
C TYR A 24 -13.06 4.18 1.89
N ASN A 25 -12.75 3.01 2.42
CA ASN A 25 -11.37 2.59 2.62
C ASN A 25 -10.81 2.06 1.30
N LEU A 26 -9.68 2.58 0.88
CA LEU A 26 -8.99 2.13 -0.31
C LEU A 26 -7.83 1.24 0.09
N CYS A 27 -8.06 -0.05 0.12
CA CYS A 27 -7.06 -1.06 0.44
C CYS A 27 -7.41 -2.38 -0.23
N ARG A 28 -6.39 -3.16 -0.53
CA ARG A 28 -6.59 -4.56 -0.93
C ARG A 28 -7.01 -5.36 0.31
N ASN A 29 -7.77 -6.41 0.09
CA ASN A 29 -8.24 -7.26 1.19
C ASN A 29 -7.18 -8.30 1.62
N GLU A 30 -6.18 -8.55 0.77
CA GLU A 30 -5.09 -9.46 1.12
C GLU A 30 -4.12 -8.76 2.08
N PRO A 31 -3.82 -9.38 3.22
CA PRO A 31 -2.79 -8.87 4.12
C PRO A 31 -1.42 -8.83 3.43
N VAL A 32 -0.72 -7.72 3.58
CA VAL A 32 0.64 -7.56 3.07
C VAL A 32 1.57 -7.36 4.26
N THR A 33 2.51 -8.28 4.46
CA THR A 33 3.57 -8.16 5.46
C THR A 33 4.73 -7.34 4.91
N TYR A 34 5.62 -6.89 5.78
CA TYR A 34 6.85 -6.21 5.37
C TYR A 34 7.76 -7.12 4.54
N ASP A 35 7.80 -8.41 4.84
CA ASP A 35 8.57 -9.38 4.06
C ASP A 35 8.06 -9.46 2.61
N ILE A 36 6.73 -9.57 2.44
CA ILE A 36 6.10 -9.57 1.11
C ILE A 36 6.39 -8.25 0.36
N LEU A 37 6.32 -7.12 1.07
CA LEU A 37 6.60 -5.82 0.49
C LEU A 37 8.06 -5.71 0.04
N TYR A 38 9.01 -6.15 0.88
CA TYR A 38 10.42 -6.17 0.57
C TYR A 38 10.74 -7.08 -0.62
N GLU A 39 10.25 -8.31 -0.63
CA GLU A 39 10.41 -9.23 -1.76
C GLU A 39 9.87 -8.63 -3.06
N THR A 40 8.70 -8.00 -2.99
CA THR A 40 8.08 -7.36 -4.15
C THR A 40 8.91 -6.18 -4.66
N LEU A 41 9.51 -5.41 -3.77
CA LEU A 41 10.40 -4.30 -4.12
C LEU A 41 11.70 -4.82 -4.74
N ARG A 42 12.31 -5.86 -4.15
CA ARG A 42 13.52 -6.51 -4.67
C ARG A 42 13.31 -7.05 -6.08
N ASP A 43 12.17 -7.71 -6.32
CA ASP A 43 11.81 -8.21 -7.65
C ASP A 43 11.65 -7.06 -8.68
N ALA A 44 11.12 -5.93 -8.25
CA ALA A 44 10.95 -4.75 -9.10
C ALA A 44 12.29 -4.06 -9.41
N ALA A 45 13.19 -3.99 -8.43
CA ALA A 45 14.49 -3.35 -8.55
C ALA A 45 15.46 -4.11 -9.46
N LYS A 46 15.34 -5.45 -9.50
CA LYS A 46 16.25 -6.35 -10.23
C LYS A 46 17.71 -6.27 -9.83
N GLU A 47 18.01 -5.48 -8.83
CA GLU A 47 19.35 -5.27 -8.26
C GLU A 47 19.33 -5.70 -6.80
N GLY A 48 20.50 -6.01 -6.25
CA GLY A 48 20.62 -6.33 -4.83
C GLY A 48 20.28 -5.10 -3.98
N LEU A 49 19.19 -5.18 -3.24
CA LEU A 49 18.90 -4.19 -2.20
C LEU A 49 19.62 -4.63 -0.94
N GLU A 50 20.28 -3.68 -0.28
CA GLU A 50 20.85 -3.92 1.04
C GLU A 50 19.71 -4.04 2.05
N GLU A 51 19.71 -5.12 2.82
CA GLU A 51 18.73 -5.37 3.86
C GLU A 51 19.38 -5.21 5.24
N TYR A 52 18.80 -4.36 6.04
CA TYR A 52 19.19 -4.16 7.42
C TYR A 52 18.06 -4.64 8.34
N PRO A 53 18.09 -5.90 8.81
CA PRO A 53 17.06 -6.41 9.68
C PRO A 53 17.04 -5.64 10.99
N LEU A 54 15.89 -5.05 11.29
CA LEU A 54 15.68 -4.25 12.48
C LEU A 54 14.47 -4.78 13.23
N THR A 55 14.70 -5.30 14.44
CA THR A 55 13.59 -5.71 15.31
C THR A 55 12.89 -4.49 15.91
N CYS A 56 11.58 -4.60 16.18
CA CYS A 56 10.83 -3.52 16.84
C CYS A 56 11.44 -3.15 18.19
N ARG A 57 12.02 -4.11 18.93
CA ARG A 57 12.71 -3.85 20.18
C ARG A 57 13.93 -2.95 19.97
N LEU A 58 14.79 -3.33 19.03
CA LEU A 58 16.02 -2.58 18.74
C LEU A 58 15.70 -1.18 18.20
N ALA A 59 14.66 -1.05 17.37
CA ALA A 59 14.21 0.26 16.89
C ALA A 59 13.80 1.17 18.05
N ARG A 60 13.06 0.66 19.03
CA ARG A 60 12.67 1.43 20.23
C ARG A 60 13.90 1.82 21.08
N GLU A 61 14.81 0.89 21.31
CA GLU A 61 16.05 1.15 22.08
C GLU A 61 16.92 2.23 21.42
N GLN A 62 16.91 2.29 20.09
CA GLN A 62 17.67 3.27 19.31
C GLN A 62 16.89 4.54 18.97
N GLY A 63 15.63 4.65 19.39
CA GLY A 63 14.78 5.81 19.08
C GLY A 63 14.43 5.96 17.60
N ILE A 64 14.46 4.86 16.83
CA ILE A 64 14.12 4.87 15.41
C ILE A 64 12.59 4.84 15.29
N PRO A 65 11.96 5.85 14.64
CA PRO A 65 10.52 5.88 14.46
C PRO A 65 10.09 4.76 13.50
N LEU A 66 9.11 3.97 13.90
CA LEU A 66 8.51 2.95 13.05
C LEU A 66 7.27 3.50 12.34
N PRO A 67 7.13 3.30 11.03
CA PRO A 67 6.02 3.85 10.24
C PRO A 67 4.73 3.03 10.37
N PHE A 68 4.64 2.14 11.34
CA PHE A 68 3.51 1.23 11.53
C PHE A 68 3.27 0.94 13.01
N PRO A 69 2.04 0.57 13.38
CA PRO A 69 1.72 0.13 14.73
C PRO A 69 2.50 -1.13 15.11
N VAL A 70 3.02 -1.17 16.31
CA VAL A 70 3.82 -2.29 16.83
C VAL A 70 3.09 -3.11 17.90
N THR A 71 1.93 -2.66 18.35
CA THR A 71 1.10 -3.39 19.30
C THR A 71 -0.03 -4.10 18.56
N ARG A 72 -0.47 -5.26 19.09
CA ARG A 72 -1.57 -6.02 18.52
C ARG A 72 -2.88 -5.23 18.53
N GLU A 73 -3.09 -4.40 19.53
CA GLU A 73 -4.29 -3.58 19.66
C GLU A 73 -4.35 -2.45 18.62
N GLU A 74 -3.20 -1.95 18.19
CA GLU A 74 -3.10 -0.92 17.15
C GLU A 74 -3.16 -1.51 15.75
N THR A 75 -2.93 -2.82 15.59
CA THR A 75 -2.99 -3.49 14.29
C THR A 75 -4.43 -3.76 13.92
N ARG A 76 -4.98 -2.92 13.04
CA ARG A 76 -6.33 -3.07 12.49
C ARG A 76 -6.26 -3.30 11.00
N LEU A 77 -7.00 -4.31 10.53
CA LEU A 77 -7.17 -4.55 9.10
C LEU A 77 -8.42 -3.80 8.63
N TYR A 78 -8.28 -3.09 7.54
CA TYR A 78 -9.36 -2.40 6.86
C TYR A 78 -9.77 -3.19 5.62
N SER A 79 -11.06 -3.18 5.29
CA SER A 79 -11.56 -3.80 4.07
C SER A 79 -11.80 -2.75 2.99
N GLY A 80 -11.33 -3.03 1.79
CA GLY A 80 -11.62 -2.24 0.59
C GLY A 80 -12.83 -2.74 -0.21
N GLU A 81 -13.55 -3.75 0.29
CA GLU A 81 -14.65 -4.39 -0.45
C GLU A 81 -15.79 -3.44 -0.79
N LYS A 82 -16.07 -2.46 0.08
CA LYS A 82 -17.10 -1.47 -0.19
C LYS A 82 -16.80 -0.70 -1.48
N ALA A 83 -15.55 -0.29 -1.67
CA ALA A 83 -15.13 0.42 -2.88
C ALA A 83 -15.25 -0.47 -4.12
N VAL A 84 -14.90 -1.75 -4.02
CA VAL A 84 -15.08 -2.72 -5.12
C VAL A 84 -16.56 -2.85 -5.48
N ARG A 85 -17.40 -3.09 -4.49
CA ARG A 85 -18.85 -3.35 -4.70
C ARG A 85 -19.60 -2.14 -5.21
N GLU A 86 -19.33 -0.96 -4.66
CA GLU A 86 -20.15 0.24 -4.93
C GLU A 86 -19.58 1.14 -6.02
N LEU A 87 -18.24 1.16 -6.18
CA LEU A 87 -17.58 1.98 -7.20
C LEU A 87 -17.07 1.15 -8.39
N GLY A 88 -17.17 -0.18 -8.35
CA GLY A 88 -16.61 -1.05 -9.37
C GLY A 88 -15.07 -1.01 -9.44
N LEU A 89 -14.42 -0.67 -8.33
CA LEU A 89 -12.96 -0.53 -8.28
C LEU A 89 -12.27 -1.89 -8.43
N VAL A 90 -11.27 -1.94 -9.29
CA VAL A 90 -10.39 -3.09 -9.45
C VAL A 90 -8.99 -2.70 -9.01
N TYR A 91 -8.47 -3.36 -7.97
CA TYR A 91 -7.14 -3.07 -7.46
C TYR A 91 -6.05 -3.70 -8.33
N THR A 92 -5.05 -2.90 -8.65
CA THR A 92 -3.84 -3.36 -9.34
C THR A 92 -3.11 -4.39 -8.48
N ASP A 93 -2.62 -5.45 -9.11
CA ASP A 93 -1.78 -6.44 -8.43
C ASP A 93 -0.54 -5.78 -7.77
N LEU A 94 -0.15 -6.27 -6.58
CA LEU A 94 0.92 -5.68 -5.79
C LEU A 94 2.25 -5.63 -6.56
N ARG A 95 2.64 -6.74 -7.19
CA ARG A 95 3.90 -6.82 -7.95
C ARG A 95 3.87 -5.90 -9.18
N ALA A 96 2.76 -5.88 -9.89
CA ALA A 96 2.58 -5.00 -11.06
C ALA A 96 2.60 -3.52 -10.66
N GLY A 97 1.93 -3.15 -9.56
CA GLY A 97 1.92 -1.80 -9.02
C GLY A 97 3.31 -1.36 -8.53
N MET A 98 4.02 -2.24 -7.81
CA MET A 98 5.38 -1.98 -7.33
C MET A 98 6.35 -1.76 -8.51
N ALA A 99 6.32 -2.63 -9.52
CA ALA A 99 7.19 -2.50 -10.69
C ALA A 99 6.96 -1.20 -11.46
N LYS A 100 5.71 -0.74 -11.56
CA LYS A 100 5.38 0.56 -12.19
C LYS A 100 5.85 1.72 -11.33
N THR A 101 5.65 1.64 -10.02
CA THR A 101 6.09 2.66 -9.07
C THR A 101 7.61 2.79 -9.08
N TYR A 102 8.32 1.68 -8.93
CA TYR A 102 9.78 1.67 -8.95
C TYR A 102 10.35 2.31 -10.21
N ARG A 103 9.85 1.94 -11.40
CA ARG A 103 10.27 2.55 -12.67
C ARG A 103 10.00 4.04 -12.74
N ALA A 104 8.89 4.51 -12.20
CA ALA A 104 8.56 5.92 -12.18
C ALA A 104 9.54 6.72 -11.32
N PHE A 105 9.99 6.16 -10.19
CA PHE A 105 10.93 6.83 -9.28
C PHE A 105 12.39 6.73 -9.73
N GLN A 106 12.78 5.72 -10.50
CA GLN A 106 14.14 5.61 -11.02
C GLN A 106 14.60 6.85 -11.83
N GLY A 107 13.68 7.55 -12.47
CA GLY A 107 13.99 8.77 -13.24
C GLY A 107 14.05 10.04 -12.41
N VAL A 108 13.54 10.01 -11.16
CA VAL A 108 13.39 11.19 -10.31
C VAL A 108 14.58 11.39 -9.37
N TYR A 109 15.20 10.32 -8.93
CA TYR A 109 16.25 10.32 -7.90
C TYR A 109 17.63 9.89 -8.45
N ARG A 110 17.89 10.19 -9.69
CA ARG A 110 19.22 10.01 -10.27
C ARG A 110 20.12 11.22 -10.02
#